data_770e1d4cb2e2a7a5dd8aea1f0dbffdaa
#
_entry.id   770e1d4cb2e2a7a5dd8aea1f0dbffdaa
#
_cell.length_a   1.000
_cell.length_b   1.000
_cell.length_c   1.000
_cell.angle_alpha   90.00
_cell.angle_beta   90.00
_cell.angle_gamma   90.00
#
_symmetry.space_group_name_H-M   'P 1'
#
loop_
_entity.id
_entity.type
_entity.pdbx_description
1 polymer ?
#
loop_
_entity_poly.entity_id
_entity_poly.type
_entity_poly.pdbx_seq_one_letter_code
_entity_poly.pdbx_strand_id
1 'polypeptide(L)'
;MKADKIIEKLNMIEHPEGGYYREIYKSDFISQIYYLLKKNQKSEWHRLEKDEILHFYEGSPIEVYTKRGGNFKKYILGQNILYSIVIEKNTWFGMKSQGDYSLIGCTVAPPFKFSDLEIYSNDNTDALPKI
;
A
#
# COMPACT_ATOMS: atom_id res chain seq x y z
N MET A 1 -17.68 12.81 5.92
CA MET A 1 -17.03 11.48 5.91
C MET A 1 -15.72 11.57 6.65
N LYS A 2 -15.44 10.62 7.54
CA LYS A 2 -14.22 10.66 8.34
C LYS A 2 -12.96 10.53 7.46
N ALA A 3 -13.01 9.72 6.43
CA ALA A 3 -11.90 9.58 5.49
C ALA A 3 -11.52 10.92 4.86
N ASP A 4 -12.52 11.69 4.40
CA ASP A 4 -12.26 12.98 3.77
C ASP A 4 -11.64 13.98 4.74
N LYS A 5 -12.04 13.94 6.01
CA LYS A 5 -11.44 14.78 7.04
C LYS A 5 -9.97 14.43 7.29
N ILE A 6 -9.64 13.16 7.28
CA ILE A 6 -8.25 12.69 7.43
C ILE A 6 -7.42 13.15 6.23
N ILE A 7 -7.93 12.97 5.02
CA ILE A 7 -7.25 13.40 3.80
C ILE A 7 -6.94 14.89 3.84
N GLU A 8 -7.91 15.70 4.24
CA GLU A 8 -7.73 17.14 4.38
C GLU A 8 -6.73 17.47 5.48
N LYS A 9 -6.91 16.88 6.67
CA LYS A 9 -6.06 17.16 7.83
C LYS A 9 -4.60 16.80 7.58
N LEU A 10 -4.34 15.70 6.89
CA LEU A 10 -2.99 15.24 6.61
C LEU A 10 -2.46 15.75 5.26
N ASN A 11 -3.22 16.57 4.55
CA ASN A 11 -2.85 17.10 3.23
C ASN A 11 -2.47 15.97 2.25
N MET A 12 -3.28 14.93 2.22
CA MET A 12 -3.04 13.78 1.35
C MET A 12 -3.45 14.11 -0.09
N ILE A 13 -2.73 13.53 -1.04
CA ILE A 13 -3.02 13.68 -2.48
C ILE A 13 -3.19 12.29 -3.09
N GLU A 14 -3.76 12.25 -4.28
CA GLU A 14 -3.98 10.98 -4.98
C GLU A 14 -2.67 10.29 -5.33
N HIS A 15 -2.63 8.98 -5.15
CA HIS A 15 -1.47 8.14 -5.49
C HIS A 15 -1.67 7.48 -6.86
N PRO A 16 -0.63 7.36 -7.69
CA PRO A 16 -0.74 6.69 -9.01
C PRO A 16 -1.27 5.26 -8.95
N GLU A 17 -0.98 4.52 -7.88
CA GLU A 17 -1.46 3.14 -7.72
C GLU A 17 -2.89 3.05 -7.22
N GLY A 18 -3.54 4.16 -6.92
CA GLY A 18 -4.84 4.26 -6.28
C GLY A 18 -4.71 4.71 -4.83
N GLY A 19 -5.81 5.28 -4.29
CA GLY A 19 -5.81 5.79 -2.93
C GLY A 19 -5.13 7.15 -2.79
N TYR A 20 -4.81 7.51 -1.55
CA TYR A 20 -4.25 8.81 -1.18
C TYR A 20 -3.00 8.62 -0.34
N TYR A 21 -2.06 9.57 -0.43
CA TYR A 21 -0.84 9.48 0.36
C TYR A 21 -0.30 10.85 0.76
N ARG A 22 0.57 10.84 1.75
CA ARG A 22 1.36 12.00 2.17
C ARG A 22 2.74 11.51 2.59
N GLU A 23 3.80 12.00 1.95
CA GLU A 23 5.16 11.71 2.39
C GLU A 23 5.45 12.51 3.65
N ILE A 24 5.85 11.82 4.71
CA ILE A 24 6.13 12.47 6.00
C ILE A 24 7.62 12.55 6.30
N TYR A 25 8.43 11.72 5.67
CA TYR A 25 9.87 11.73 5.88
C TYR A 25 10.59 11.09 4.71
N LYS A 26 11.73 11.63 4.34
CA LYS A 26 12.62 11.05 3.35
C LYS A 26 14.05 11.46 3.64
N SER A 27 14.95 10.47 3.62
CA SER A 27 16.40 10.68 3.75
C SER A 27 17.10 9.84 2.69
N ASP A 28 18.42 9.78 2.75
CA ASP A 28 19.20 8.91 1.86
C ASP A 28 18.98 7.43 2.14
N PHE A 29 18.37 7.08 3.27
CA PHE A 29 18.27 5.69 3.73
C PHE A 29 16.85 5.17 3.78
N ILE A 30 15.83 6.04 3.92
CA ILE A 30 14.47 5.61 4.21
C ILE A 30 13.45 6.66 3.76
N SER A 31 12.26 6.22 3.40
CA SER A 31 11.11 7.09 3.23
C SER A 31 9.90 6.52 3.95
N GLN A 32 9.00 7.40 4.38
CA GLN A 32 7.79 7.04 5.11
C GLN A 32 6.62 7.86 4.61
N ILE A 33 5.49 7.19 4.36
CA ILE A 33 4.25 7.87 3.94
C ILE A 33 3.08 7.43 4.82
N TYR A 34 2.06 8.29 4.90
CA TYR A 34 0.70 7.87 5.20
C TYR A 34 0.05 7.43 3.90
N TYR A 35 -0.77 6.39 3.97
CA TYR A 35 -1.51 5.89 2.82
C TYR A 35 -2.95 5.56 3.24
N LEU A 36 -3.92 5.98 2.44
CA LEU A 36 -5.33 5.79 2.77
C LEU A 36 -6.10 5.27 1.57
N LEU A 37 -6.89 4.22 1.82
CA LEU A 37 -7.88 3.72 0.86
C LEU A 37 -9.27 3.97 1.41
N LYS A 38 -10.14 4.54 0.58
CA LYS A 38 -11.56 4.66 0.89
C LYS A 38 -12.29 3.37 0.49
N LYS A 39 -13.56 3.30 0.88
CA LYS A 39 -14.46 2.24 0.46
C LYS A 39 -14.48 2.15 -1.08
N ASN A 40 -14.41 0.93 -1.59
CA ASN A 40 -14.43 0.63 -3.03
C ASN A 40 -13.20 1.13 -3.81
N GLN A 41 -12.18 1.62 -3.12
CA GLN A 41 -10.89 1.90 -3.73
C GLN A 41 -9.95 0.73 -3.53
N LYS A 42 -9.00 0.61 -4.43
CA LYS A 42 -7.92 -0.36 -4.30
C LYS A 42 -6.60 0.26 -4.72
N SER A 43 -5.52 -0.27 -4.16
CA SER A 43 -4.19 -0.07 -4.68
C SER A 43 -3.98 -1.12 -5.74
N GLU A 44 -3.65 -0.69 -6.97
CA GLU A 44 -3.39 -1.64 -8.05
C GLU A 44 -2.18 -2.52 -7.73
N TRP A 45 -2.13 -3.71 -8.34
CA TRP A 45 -0.94 -4.55 -8.22
C TRP A 45 0.29 -3.73 -8.65
N HIS A 46 1.29 -3.71 -7.78
CA HIS A 46 2.53 -2.97 -8.03
C HIS A 46 3.68 -3.63 -7.32
N ARG A 47 4.90 -3.27 -7.69
CA ARG A 47 6.08 -3.76 -6.98
C ARG A 47 7.20 -2.73 -7.02
N LEU A 48 8.13 -2.90 -6.07
CA LEU A 48 9.36 -2.11 -5.96
C LEU A 48 10.55 -3.07 -5.85
N GLU A 49 11.71 -2.61 -6.28
CA GLU A 49 12.98 -3.31 -6.02
C GLU A 49 13.55 -2.89 -4.67
N LYS A 50 12.70 -2.66 -3.69
CA LYS A 50 13.03 -2.21 -2.34
C LYS A 50 12.13 -2.89 -1.35
N ASP A 51 12.61 -3.04 -0.12
CA ASP A 51 11.78 -3.59 0.95
C ASP A 51 10.79 -2.52 1.42
N GLU A 52 9.62 -2.97 1.79
CA GLU A 52 8.57 -2.10 2.30
C GLU A 52 7.93 -2.72 3.53
N ILE A 53 7.61 -1.90 4.53
CA ILE A 53 6.87 -2.35 5.71
C ILE A 53 5.57 -1.58 5.75
N LEU A 54 4.46 -2.30 5.86
CA LEU A 54 3.13 -1.72 6.02
C LEU A 54 2.75 -1.76 7.49
N HIS A 55 2.17 -0.66 7.98
CA HIS A 55 1.74 -0.50 9.37
C HIS A 55 0.29 -0.08 9.42
N PHE A 56 -0.53 -0.80 10.17
CA PHE A 56 -1.92 -0.41 10.35
C PHE A 56 -2.05 0.70 11.39
N TYR A 57 -2.76 1.78 11.06
CA TYR A 57 -2.99 2.89 11.98
C TYR A 57 -4.42 3.00 12.47
N GLU A 58 -5.39 3.09 11.55
CA GLU A 58 -6.78 3.20 11.96
C GLU A 58 -7.76 2.89 10.84
N GLY A 59 -9.02 2.71 11.21
CA GLY A 59 -10.10 2.47 10.28
C GLY A 59 -10.46 1.01 10.16
N SER A 60 -11.00 0.64 9.02
CA SER A 60 -11.37 -0.74 8.73
C SER A 60 -10.13 -1.58 8.43
N PRO A 61 -10.17 -2.89 8.65
CA PRO A 61 -9.08 -3.74 8.23
C PRO A 61 -8.80 -3.60 6.73
N ILE A 62 -7.55 -3.77 6.35
CA ILE A 62 -7.12 -3.69 4.96
C ILE A 62 -6.65 -5.06 4.50
N GLU A 63 -7.10 -5.50 3.34
CA GLU A 63 -6.66 -6.72 2.70
C GLU A 63 -5.42 -6.42 1.88
N VAL A 64 -4.37 -7.22 2.09
CA VAL A 64 -3.11 -7.09 1.37
C VAL A 64 -2.88 -8.40 0.62
N TYR A 65 -2.83 -8.32 -0.69
CA TYR A 65 -2.60 -9.46 -1.57
C TYR A 65 -1.18 -9.40 -2.06
N THR A 66 -0.45 -10.53 -1.98
CA THR A 66 0.92 -10.59 -2.43
C THR A 66 1.13 -11.76 -3.38
N LYS A 67 2.04 -11.57 -4.34
CA LYS A 67 2.52 -12.67 -5.16
C LYS A 67 4.01 -12.54 -5.35
N ARG A 68 4.73 -13.58 -4.97
CA ARG A 68 6.17 -13.68 -5.13
C ARG A 68 6.53 -15.05 -5.64
N GLY A 69 7.09 -15.11 -6.84
CA GLY A 69 7.30 -16.38 -7.52
C GLY A 69 5.97 -17.08 -7.73
N GLY A 70 5.86 -18.34 -7.33
CA GLY A 70 4.61 -19.10 -7.41
C GLY A 70 3.67 -18.91 -6.22
N ASN A 71 4.04 -18.11 -5.20
CA ASN A 71 3.30 -17.99 -3.97
C ASN A 71 2.35 -16.80 -3.98
N PHE A 72 1.07 -17.09 -3.92
CA PHE A 72 0.01 -16.09 -3.78
C PHE A 72 -0.53 -16.15 -2.35
N LYS A 73 -0.55 -15.00 -1.66
CA LYS A 73 -1.02 -14.92 -0.27
C LYS A 73 -1.93 -13.72 -0.07
N LYS A 74 -2.79 -13.82 0.94
CA LYS A 74 -3.64 -12.73 1.39
C LYS A 74 -3.40 -12.52 2.87
N TYR A 75 -3.15 -11.28 3.26
CA TYR A 75 -3.03 -10.88 4.66
C TYR A 75 -4.11 -9.87 4.99
N ILE A 76 -4.49 -9.79 6.25
CA ILE A 76 -5.41 -8.77 6.74
C ILE A 76 -4.71 -8.00 7.86
N LEU A 77 -4.51 -6.70 7.63
CA LEU A 77 -4.01 -5.78 8.65
C LEU A 77 -5.19 -5.09 9.31
N GLY A 78 -5.19 -5.03 10.62
CA GLY A 78 -6.27 -4.37 11.35
C GLY A 78 -6.04 -4.41 12.83
N GLN A 79 -6.86 -3.65 13.56
CA GLN A 79 -6.80 -3.64 15.02
C GLN A 79 -7.10 -5.03 15.55
N ASN A 80 -6.24 -5.52 16.48
CA ASN A 80 -6.34 -6.85 17.09
C ASN A 80 -6.24 -8.02 16.09
N ILE A 81 -5.69 -7.77 14.91
CA ILE A 81 -5.43 -8.81 13.91
C ILE A 81 -3.92 -8.86 13.68
N LEU A 82 -3.44 -8.15 12.67
CA LEU A 82 -2.03 -8.05 12.34
C LEU A 82 -1.73 -6.56 12.12
N TYR A 83 -0.74 -6.03 12.82
CA TYR A 83 -0.45 -4.59 12.78
C TYR A 83 0.59 -4.20 11.73
N SER A 84 1.45 -5.12 11.33
CA SER A 84 2.51 -4.84 10.34
C SER A 84 2.80 -6.08 9.53
N ILE A 85 3.21 -5.86 8.28
CA ILE A 85 3.79 -6.92 7.44
C ILE A 85 4.96 -6.34 6.66
N VAL A 86 5.91 -7.21 6.32
CA VAL A 86 7.03 -6.87 5.45
C VAL A 86 6.71 -7.34 4.04
N ILE A 87 6.82 -6.43 3.08
CA ILE A 87 6.75 -6.74 1.66
C ILE A 87 8.19 -6.71 1.14
N GLU A 88 8.77 -7.88 0.92
CA GLU A 88 10.14 -7.96 0.42
C GLU A 88 10.24 -7.42 -1.00
N LYS A 89 11.41 -6.93 -1.37
CA LYS A 89 11.66 -6.40 -2.71
C LYS A 89 11.19 -7.37 -3.79
N ASN A 90 10.72 -6.83 -4.91
CA ASN A 90 10.25 -7.60 -6.07
C ASN A 90 9.01 -8.47 -5.82
N THR A 91 8.24 -8.16 -4.78
CA THR A 91 6.96 -8.81 -4.52
C THR A 91 5.85 -7.96 -5.14
N TRP A 92 5.02 -8.56 -5.99
CA TRP A 92 3.79 -7.93 -6.44
C TRP A 92 2.82 -7.87 -5.27
N PHE A 93 2.23 -6.71 -5.02
CA PHE A 93 1.18 -6.60 -4.02
C PHE A 93 0.15 -5.54 -4.39
N GLY A 94 -1.05 -5.71 -3.86
CA GLY A 94 -2.16 -4.79 -4.02
C GLY A 94 -3.01 -4.85 -2.76
N MET A 95 -3.86 -3.83 -2.56
CA MET A 95 -4.61 -3.69 -1.31
C MET A 95 -6.01 -3.17 -1.56
N LYS A 96 -6.92 -3.48 -0.64
CA LYS A 96 -8.23 -2.84 -0.59
C LYS A 96 -8.75 -2.81 0.84
N SER A 97 -9.52 -1.77 1.16
CA SER A 97 -10.14 -1.63 2.47
C SER A 97 -11.37 -2.52 2.58
N GLN A 98 -11.57 -3.11 3.77
CA GLN A 98 -12.77 -3.91 4.04
C GLN A 98 -13.99 -3.07 4.41
N GLY A 99 -13.83 -1.77 4.60
CA GLY A 99 -14.93 -0.90 5.04
C GLY A 99 -14.78 0.52 4.51
N ASP A 100 -15.20 1.50 5.32
CA ASP A 100 -15.28 2.89 4.88
C ASP A 100 -13.92 3.47 4.51
N TYR A 101 -12.87 3.14 5.26
CA TYR A 101 -11.50 3.56 4.95
C TYR A 101 -10.51 2.76 5.77
N SER A 102 -9.28 2.71 5.29
CA SER A 102 -8.15 2.17 6.04
C SER A 102 -6.99 3.15 5.92
N LEU A 103 -6.40 3.53 7.05
CA LEU A 103 -5.21 4.37 7.10
C LEU A 103 -4.04 3.52 7.56
N ILE A 104 -3.00 3.50 6.74
CA ILE A 104 -1.77 2.76 7.03
C ILE A 104 -0.56 3.65 6.86
N GLY A 105 0.59 3.19 7.36
CA GLY A 105 1.88 3.77 7.06
C GLY A 105 2.66 2.82 6.18
N CYS A 106 3.52 3.36 5.33
CA CYS A 106 4.39 2.58 4.47
C CYS A 106 5.81 3.09 4.64
N THR A 107 6.72 2.21 5.03
CA THR A 107 8.15 2.50 5.16
C THR A 107 8.88 1.80 4.02
N VAL A 108 9.67 2.53 3.25
CA VAL A 108 10.45 1.98 2.14
C VAL A 108 11.93 2.27 2.35
N ALA A 109 12.76 1.25 2.23
CA ALA A 109 14.21 1.36 2.36
C ALA A 109 14.91 0.53 1.27
N PRO A 110 15.83 1.10 0.47
CA PRO A 110 16.16 2.53 0.35
C PRO A 110 14.94 3.39 0.00
N PRO A 111 15.05 4.75 0.06
CA PRO A 111 13.87 5.59 -0.05
C PRO A 111 13.13 5.43 -1.38
N PHE A 112 11.82 5.55 -1.31
CA PHE A 112 10.93 5.42 -2.46
C PHE A 112 11.21 6.48 -3.52
N LYS A 113 11.15 6.06 -4.79
CA LYS A 113 11.16 6.95 -5.96
C LYS A 113 10.08 6.47 -6.91
N PHE A 114 9.32 7.40 -7.50
CA PHE A 114 8.29 7.00 -8.47
C PHE A 114 8.88 6.27 -9.68
N SER A 115 10.12 6.56 -10.04
CA SER A 115 10.82 5.87 -11.13
C SER A 115 11.03 4.37 -10.86
N ASP A 116 10.97 3.95 -9.59
CA ASP A 116 11.14 2.54 -9.20
C ASP A 116 9.82 1.78 -9.16
N LEU A 117 8.70 2.50 -9.19
CA LEU A 117 7.37 1.90 -9.08
C LEU A 117 6.96 1.26 -10.40
N GLU A 118 6.69 -0.04 -10.35
CA GLU A 118 6.11 -0.78 -11.47
C GLU A 118 4.66 -1.10 -11.15
N ILE A 119 3.74 -0.58 -11.96
CA ILE A 119 2.31 -0.87 -11.83
C ILE A 119 1.96 -1.96 -12.84
N TYR A 120 1.23 -2.98 -12.39
CA TYR A 120 0.85 -4.09 -13.23
C TYR A 120 -0.03 -3.64 -14.40
N SER A 121 0.25 -4.18 -15.58
CA SER A 121 -0.58 -3.98 -16.77
C SER A 121 -0.72 -5.32 -17.48
N ASN A 122 -1.64 -5.38 -18.46
CA ASN A 122 -1.86 -6.59 -19.23
C ASN A 122 -0.65 -6.99 -20.09
N ASP A 123 0.31 -6.08 -20.24
CA ASP A 123 1.55 -6.35 -20.99
C ASP A 123 2.61 -7.08 -20.13
N ASN A 124 2.38 -7.17 -18.82
CA ASN A 124 3.29 -7.90 -17.93
C ASN A 124 3.21 -9.40 -18.17
N THR A 125 4.34 -10.10 -17.99
CA THR A 125 4.40 -11.54 -18.13
C THR A 125 3.77 -12.29 -16.97
N ASP A 126 3.67 -11.64 -15.80
CA ASP A 126 3.06 -12.24 -14.62
C ASP A 126 1.52 -12.20 -14.77
N ALA A 127 0.87 -13.33 -14.49
CA ALA A 127 -0.58 -13.39 -14.46
C ALA A 127 -1.05 -13.11 -13.04
N LEU A 128 -1.70 -11.97 -12.83
CA LEU A 128 -2.20 -11.57 -11.51
C LEU A 128 -3.72 -11.53 -11.51
N PRO A 129 -4.36 -12.08 -10.47
CA PRO A 129 -5.83 -12.06 -10.37
C PRO A 129 -6.33 -10.65 -10.05
N LYS A 130 -7.59 -10.40 -10.32
CA LYS A 130 -8.25 -9.16 -9.88
C LYS A 130 -8.46 -9.21 -8.36
N ILE A 131 -8.31 -8.07 -7.74
CA ILE A 131 -8.55 -7.92 -6.30
C ILE A 131 -9.66 -6.93 -6.04
#